data_1dd9ce576ab09ac4106d6d142c9cb694
#
_entry.id   1dd9ce576ab09ac4106d6d142c9cb694
#
_cell.length_a   1.000
_cell.length_b   1.000
_cell.length_c   1.000
_cell.angle_alpha   90.00
_cell.angle_beta   90.00
_cell.angle_gamma   90.00
#
_symmetry.space_group_name_H-M   'P 1'
#
loop_
_entity.id
_entity.type
_entity.pdbx_description
1 polymer ?
#
loop_
_entity_poly.entity_id
_entity_poly.type
_entity_poly.pdbx_seq_one_letter_code
_entity_poly.pdbx_strand_id
1 'polypeptide(L)'
;YVLEGHGETELPETFKDQLEKENVETHSFSLLNEDQIPEDADVIMIYGPTSDISVEEETMLASYVAGGGKLLVMAGPTKEGTLTNLYGLLNDYGVTASDGIIVEGDRTHYAFQTPYVLLPDIAQNDMTDSRQLFCDHTIDPGINCIWR
;
A
#
# COMPACT_ATOMS: atom_id res chain seq x y z
N TYR A 1 6.24 6.40 8.40
CA TYR A 1 6.09 5.28 9.33
C TYR A 1 5.41 4.10 8.64
N VAL A 2 5.96 2.90 8.79
CA VAL A 2 5.42 1.66 8.20
C VAL A 2 4.66 0.91 9.29
N LEU A 3 3.38 0.69 9.08
CA LEU A 3 2.52 -0.04 10.02
C LEU A 3 2.91 -1.52 10.04
N GLU A 4 2.99 -2.08 11.24
CA GLU A 4 3.26 -3.49 11.51
C GLU A 4 2.28 -4.05 12.55
N GLY A 5 2.02 -5.36 12.49
CA GLY A 5 1.16 -6.07 13.45
C GLY A 5 -0.02 -6.80 12.82
N HIS A 6 -0.31 -6.56 11.54
CA HIS A 6 -1.44 -7.15 10.81
C HIS A 6 -0.97 -8.12 9.72
N GLY A 7 0.23 -8.70 9.89
CA GLY A 7 0.83 -9.63 8.94
C GLY A 7 1.26 -8.97 7.63
N GLU A 8 1.66 -7.72 7.73
CA GLU A 8 2.17 -6.93 6.59
C GLU A 8 3.36 -7.62 5.95
N THR A 9 3.50 -7.40 4.67
CA THR A 9 4.66 -7.85 3.91
C THR A 9 5.84 -6.92 4.21
N GLU A 10 7.03 -7.47 4.42
CA GLU A 10 8.22 -6.67 4.59
C GLU A 10 8.52 -5.86 3.31
N LEU A 11 8.87 -4.58 3.49
CA LEU A 11 9.25 -3.72 2.37
C LEU A 11 10.50 -4.29 1.68
N PRO A 12 10.49 -4.43 0.33
CA PRO A 12 11.68 -4.84 -0.41
C PRO A 12 12.84 -3.87 -0.16
N GLU A 13 14.06 -4.41 0.00
CA GLU A 13 15.26 -3.62 0.21
C GLU A 13 15.48 -2.57 -0.90
N THR A 14 15.20 -2.95 -2.16
CA THR A 14 15.28 -2.03 -3.30
C THR A 14 14.34 -0.83 -3.15
N PHE A 15 13.18 -1.01 -2.52
CA PHE A 15 12.24 0.07 -2.26
C PHE A 15 12.71 0.95 -1.09
N LYS A 16 13.23 0.34 0.00
CA LYS A 16 13.84 1.07 1.12
C LYS A 16 15.02 1.92 0.64
N ASP A 17 15.92 1.33 -0.15
CA ASP A 17 17.06 2.04 -0.76
C ASP A 17 16.61 3.24 -1.62
N GLN A 18 15.50 3.10 -2.33
CA GLN A 18 14.98 4.19 -3.15
C GLN A 18 14.39 5.32 -2.29
N LEU A 19 13.67 4.98 -1.22
CA LEU A 19 13.17 5.98 -0.27
C LEU A 19 14.33 6.74 0.40
N GLU A 20 15.37 6.04 0.82
CA GLU A 20 16.57 6.65 1.41
C GLU A 20 17.28 7.61 0.43
N LYS A 21 17.42 7.24 -0.85
CA LYS A 21 17.97 8.13 -1.91
C LYS A 21 17.16 9.41 -2.10
N GLU A 22 15.86 9.33 -1.85
CA GLU A 22 14.96 10.48 -1.90
C GLU A 22 14.89 11.25 -0.57
N ASN A 23 15.76 10.92 0.39
CA ASN A 23 15.79 11.47 1.75
C ASN A 23 14.47 11.22 2.53
N VAL A 24 13.82 10.10 2.30
CA VAL A 24 12.68 9.64 3.08
C VAL A 24 13.18 8.65 4.11
N GLU A 25 13.09 8.99 5.39
CA GLU A 25 13.40 8.12 6.50
C GLU A 25 12.21 7.22 6.80
N THR A 26 12.47 5.93 7.07
CA THR A 26 11.43 4.95 7.36
C THR A 26 11.59 4.36 8.74
N HIS A 27 10.51 4.35 9.52
CA HIS A 27 10.43 3.73 10.85
C HIS A 27 9.27 2.76 10.89
N SER A 28 9.47 1.60 11.49
CA SER A 28 8.38 0.68 11.79
C SER A 28 7.66 1.10 13.06
N PHE A 29 6.33 0.96 13.09
CA PHE A 29 5.53 1.16 14.29
C PHE A 29 4.32 0.22 14.30
N SER A 30 3.75 0.00 15.50
CA SER A 30 2.59 -0.89 15.64
C SER A 30 1.54 -0.27 16.54
N LEU A 31 0.35 -0.06 16.02
CA LEU A 31 -0.80 0.42 16.77
C LEU A 31 -1.31 -0.58 17.83
N LEU A 32 -0.90 -1.86 17.74
CA LEU A 32 -1.17 -2.87 18.77
C LEU A 32 -0.44 -2.57 20.08
N ASN A 33 0.68 -1.86 20.01
CA ASN A 33 1.56 -1.60 21.16
C ASN A 33 1.60 -0.12 21.56
N GLU A 34 1.10 0.75 20.70
CA GLU A 34 1.16 2.19 20.89
C GLU A 34 -0.26 2.77 20.94
N ASP A 35 -0.53 3.58 21.94
CA ASP A 35 -1.84 4.22 22.14
C ASP A 35 -2.05 5.42 21.20
N GLN A 36 -1.02 5.86 20.48
CA GLN A 36 -1.05 7.04 19.62
C GLN A 36 -0.11 6.91 18.44
N ILE A 37 -0.49 7.53 17.32
CA ILE A 37 0.39 7.69 16.17
C ILE A 37 1.48 8.70 16.51
N PRO A 38 2.76 8.46 16.15
CA PRO A 38 3.86 9.40 16.39
C PRO A 38 3.55 10.79 15.82
N GLU A 39 3.80 11.84 16.61
CA GLU A 39 3.52 13.22 16.21
C GLU A 39 4.36 13.71 15.02
N ASP A 40 5.51 13.08 14.80
CA ASP A 40 6.44 13.34 13.70
C ASP A 40 6.16 12.49 12.45
N ALA A 41 5.06 11.74 12.42
CA ALA A 41 4.68 10.95 11.27
C ALA A 41 4.15 11.86 10.14
N ASP A 42 4.93 12.05 9.09
CA ASP A 42 4.50 12.76 7.88
C ASP A 42 3.59 11.92 7.00
N VAL A 43 3.89 10.62 6.91
CA VAL A 43 3.14 9.63 6.11
C VAL A 43 3.10 8.31 6.86
N ILE A 44 1.94 7.68 6.90
CA ILE A 44 1.80 6.28 7.35
C ILE A 44 1.66 5.40 6.11
N MET A 45 2.47 4.36 6.05
CA MET A 45 2.43 3.35 5.00
C MET A 45 1.85 2.06 5.55
N ILE A 46 0.86 1.50 4.87
CA ILE A 46 0.29 0.17 5.12
C ILE A 46 0.62 -0.69 3.90
N TYR A 47 1.49 -1.68 4.07
CA TYR A 47 2.05 -2.46 2.96
C TYR A 47 1.70 -3.94 3.06
N GLY A 48 0.76 -4.39 2.25
CA GLY A 48 0.37 -5.79 2.12
C GLY A 48 -0.16 -6.42 3.41
N PRO A 49 -1.10 -5.79 4.14
CA PRO A 49 -1.67 -6.38 5.35
C PRO A 49 -2.43 -7.67 5.00
N THR A 50 -2.28 -8.70 5.82
CA THR A 50 -2.98 -9.99 5.65
C THR A 50 -4.11 -10.17 6.64
N SER A 51 -4.16 -9.39 7.71
CA SER A 51 -5.27 -9.29 8.68
C SER A 51 -5.78 -7.88 8.78
N ASP A 52 -7.03 -7.74 9.18
CA ASP A 52 -7.69 -6.43 9.30
C ASP A 52 -7.19 -5.67 10.54
N ILE A 53 -7.27 -4.36 10.46
CA ILE A 53 -7.07 -3.46 11.61
C ILE A 53 -8.30 -3.52 12.54
N SER A 54 -8.12 -3.19 13.80
CA SER A 54 -9.24 -3.06 14.74
C SER A 54 -10.02 -1.76 14.49
N VAL A 55 -11.22 -1.66 15.08
CA VAL A 55 -12.06 -0.44 15.02
C VAL A 55 -11.36 0.74 15.73
N GLU A 56 -10.61 0.46 16.78
CA GLU A 56 -9.83 1.44 17.50
C GLU A 56 -8.71 2.01 16.63
N GLU A 57 -7.99 1.15 15.93
CA GLU A 57 -6.91 1.53 15.00
C GLU A 57 -7.46 2.29 13.79
N GLU A 58 -8.61 1.85 13.24
CA GLU A 58 -9.34 2.59 12.19
C GLU A 58 -9.64 4.02 12.65
N THR A 59 -10.14 4.17 13.90
CA THR A 59 -10.45 5.49 14.48
C THR A 59 -9.20 6.35 14.64
N MET A 60 -8.08 5.78 15.05
CA MET A 60 -6.80 6.48 15.16
C MET A 60 -6.30 6.94 13.80
N LEU A 61 -6.31 6.07 12.79
CA LEU A 61 -5.91 6.40 11.42
C LEU A 61 -6.83 7.46 10.80
N ALA A 62 -8.16 7.35 11.01
CA ALA A 62 -9.12 8.36 10.55
C ALA A 62 -8.85 9.73 11.19
N SER A 63 -8.57 9.76 12.49
CA SER A 63 -8.23 11.00 13.20
C SER A 63 -6.92 11.62 12.71
N TYR A 64 -5.92 10.79 12.44
CA TYR A 64 -4.63 11.22 11.89
C TYR A 64 -4.82 11.87 10.50
N VAL A 65 -5.59 11.24 9.61
CA VAL A 65 -5.85 11.80 8.27
C VAL A 65 -6.71 13.06 8.36
N ALA A 66 -7.71 13.10 9.23
CA ALA A 66 -8.51 14.31 9.48
C ALA A 66 -7.66 15.47 10.03
N GLY A 67 -6.59 15.17 10.75
CA GLY A 67 -5.59 16.15 11.22
C GLY A 67 -4.61 16.63 10.14
N GLY A 68 -4.70 16.11 8.91
CA GLY A 68 -3.82 16.46 7.79
C GLY A 68 -2.70 15.45 7.52
N GLY A 69 -2.67 14.35 8.25
CA GLY A 69 -1.78 13.22 7.98
C GLY A 69 -2.06 12.55 6.63
N LYS A 70 -1.12 11.78 6.14
CA LYS A 70 -1.19 11.14 4.82
C LYS A 70 -1.06 9.64 4.96
N LEU A 71 -1.90 8.90 4.24
CA LEU A 71 -1.83 7.45 4.14
C LEU A 71 -1.35 7.02 2.76
N LEU A 72 -0.41 6.08 2.72
CA LEU A 72 -0.05 5.32 1.54
C LEU A 72 -0.45 3.86 1.79
N VAL A 73 -1.52 3.42 1.14
CA VAL A 73 -2.04 2.06 1.33
C VAL A 73 -1.78 1.24 0.09
N MET A 74 -1.05 0.15 0.27
CA MET A 74 -0.82 -0.88 -0.74
C MET A 74 -1.41 -2.18 -0.20
N ALA A 75 -2.71 -2.38 -0.40
CA ALA A 75 -3.43 -3.57 0.01
C ALA A 75 -3.58 -4.53 -1.16
N GLY A 76 -3.43 -5.80 -0.89
CA GLY A 76 -3.60 -6.88 -1.84
C GLY A 76 -4.69 -7.87 -1.40
N PRO A 77 -4.89 -8.96 -2.16
CA PRO A 77 -5.82 -10.00 -1.76
C PRO A 77 -5.35 -10.67 -0.48
N THR A 78 -6.24 -10.84 0.47
CA THR A 78 -6.00 -11.61 1.68
C THR A 78 -6.27 -13.10 1.44
N LYS A 79 -5.54 -13.97 2.12
CA LYS A 79 -5.78 -15.43 2.07
C LYS A 79 -7.02 -15.85 2.83
N GLU A 80 -7.31 -15.14 3.91
CA GLU A 80 -8.46 -15.41 4.79
C GLU A 80 -9.08 -14.08 5.23
N GLY A 81 -10.41 -14.02 5.17
CA GLY A 81 -11.17 -12.85 5.59
C GLY A 81 -11.13 -11.67 4.61
N THR A 82 -11.66 -10.57 5.06
CA THR A 82 -11.69 -9.27 4.36
C THR A 82 -11.11 -8.20 5.27
N LEU A 83 -10.45 -7.20 4.70
CA LEU A 83 -9.95 -6.03 5.43
C LEU A 83 -11.10 -5.01 5.62
N THR A 84 -12.13 -5.41 6.36
CA THR A 84 -13.39 -4.67 6.44
C THR A 84 -13.21 -3.27 7.01
N ASN A 85 -12.45 -3.14 8.10
CA ASN A 85 -12.21 -1.85 8.75
C ASN A 85 -11.28 -0.98 7.90
N LEU A 86 -10.20 -1.55 7.36
CA LEU A 86 -9.32 -0.82 6.46
C LEU A 86 -10.06 -0.31 5.21
N TYR A 87 -10.88 -1.16 4.59
CA TYR A 87 -11.69 -0.73 3.45
C TYR A 87 -12.83 0.20 3.85
N GLY A 88 -13.34 0.12 5.08
CA GLY A 88 -14.27 1.08 5.66
C GLY A 88 -13.65 2.49 5.69
N LEU A 89 -12.45 2.61 6.25
CA LEU A 89 -11.68 3.85 6.24
C LEU A 89 -11.46 4.40 4.82
N LEU A 90 -11.05 3.55 3.88
CA LEU A 90 -10.83 3.99 2.49
C LEU A 90 -12.12 4.40 1.78
N ASN A 91 -13.25 3.78 2.13
CA ASN A 91 -14.54 4.12 1.56
C ASN A 91 -15.00 5.55 1.92
N ASP A 92 -14.64 6.05 3.08
CA ASP A 92 -14.90 7.43 3.49
C ASP A 92 -14.21 8.45 2.57
N TYR A 93 -13.15 8.03 1.89
CA TYR A 93 -12.42 8.81 0.87
C TYR A 93 -12.81 8.44 -0.57
N GLY A 94 -13.89 7.67 -0.76
CA GLY A 94 -14.43 7.32 -2.07
C GLY A 94 -13.72 6.13 -2.76
N VAL A 95 -12.89 5.39 -2.03
CA VAL A 95 -12.22 4.19 -2.54
C VAL A 95 -13.01 2.96 -2.12
N THR A 96 -13.60 2.24 -3.08
CA THR A 96 -14.36 1.02 -2.82
C THR A 96 -13.60 -0.20 -3.33
N ALA A 97 -13.38 -1.16 -2.45
CA ALA A 97 -12.82 -2.46 -2.84
C ALA A 97 -13.86 -3.29 -3.61
N SER A 98 -13.43 -3.93 -4.67
CA SER A 98 -14.26 -4.90 -5.42
C SER A 98 -13.71 -6.30 -5.23
N ASP A 99 -14.60 -7.27 -5.11
CA ASP A 99 -14.22 -8.67 -5.06
C ASP A 99 -13.66 -9.14 -6.41
N GLY A 100 -12.64 -9.99 -6.33
CA GLY A 100 -12.08 -10.65 -7.50
C GLY A 100 -10.62 -10.29 -7.78
N ILE A 101 -10.14 -10.83 -8.90
CA ILE A 101 -8.78 -10.62 -9.39
C ILE A 101 -8.88 -9.99 -10.77
N ILE A 102 -8.11 -8.94 -11.00
CA ILE A 102 -7.99 -8.33 -12.32
C ILE A 102 -7.12 -9.24 -13.19
N VAL A 103 -7.65 -9.58 -14.36
CA VAL A 103 -6.96 -10.40 -15.36
C VAL A 103 -6.79 -9.59 -16.63
N GLU A 104 -5.55 -9.45 -17.09
CA GLU A 104 -5.24 -8.77 -18.33
C GLU A 104 -5.32 -9.72 -19.52
N GLY A 105 -5.99 -9.30 -20.57
CA GLY A 105 -6.14 -10.08 -21.80
C GLY A 105 -5.03 -9.83 -22.83
N ASP A 106 -4.34 -8.70 -22.74
CA ASP A 106 -3.26 -8.35 -23.65
C ASP A 106 -1.91 -8.83 -23.12
N ARG A 107 -1.24 -9.67 -23.90
CA ARG A 107 0.06 -10.27 -23.55
C ARG A 107 1.20 -9.27 -23.37
N THR A 108 1.04 -8.06 -23.82
CA THR A 108 2.04 -6.99 -23.68
C THR A 108 1.96 -6.28 -22.33
N HIS A 109 0.86 -6.46 -21.59
CA HIS A 109 0.56 -5.79 -20.33
C HIS A 109 0.56 -6.71 -19.11
N TYR A 110 1.14 -7.91 -19.23
CA TYR A 110 1.38 -8.79 -18.07
C TYR A 110 2.71 -9.56 -18.17
N ALA A 111 3.29 -9.89 -17.00
CA ALA A 111 4.57 -10.58 -16.90
C ALA A 111 4.42 -12.10 -16.71
N PHE A 112 5.51 -12.83 -16.95
CA PHE A 112 5.68 -14.26 -16.64
C PHE A 112 4.62 -15.20 -17.22
N GLN A 113 3.98 -14.82 -18.33
CA GLN A 113 2.83 -15.55 -18.90
C GLN A 113 1.67 -15.71 -17.90
N THR A 114 1.58 -14.82 -16.93
CA THR A 114 0.63 -14.87 -15.82
C THR A 114 -0.27 -13.66 -15.89
N PRO A 115 -1.54 -13.78 -16.37
CA PRO A 115 -2.40 -12.64 -16.70
C PRO A 115 -2.80 -11.74 -15.51
N TYR A 116 -2.55 -12.17 -14.28
CA TYR A 116 -2.80 -11.39 -13.06
C TYR A 116 -1.54 -10.67 -12.54
N VAL A 117 -0.38 -10.85 -13.18
CA VAL A 117 0.82 -10.06 -12.91
C VAL A 117 0.87 -8.91 -13.91
N LEU A 118 0.23 -7.82 -13.55
CA LEU A 118 0.02 -6.69 -14.43
C LEU A 118 1.29 -5.87 -14.66
N LEU A 119 1.47 -5.40 -15.90
CA LEU A 119 2.46 -4.40 -16.28
C LEU A 119 1.71 -3.13 -16.73
N PRO A 120 1.37 -2.24 -15.80
CA PRO A 120 0.62 -1.03 -16.14
C PRO A 120 1.50 -0.04 -16.92
N ASP A 121 0.90 0.65 -17.87
CA ASP A 121 1.51 1.80 -18.51
C ASP A 121 1.53 2.98 -17.52
N ILE A 122 2.69 3.60 -17.39
CA ILE A 122 2.85 4.77 -16.55
C ILE A 122 2.58 6.02 -17.40
N ALA A 123 1.51 6.73 -17.07
CA ALA A 123 1.22 8.01 -17.72
C ALA A 123 2.30 9.04 -17.36
N GLN A 124 2.79 9.73 -18.39
CA GLN A 124 3.73 10.83 -18.19
C GLN A 124 3.02 12.03 -17.53
N ASN A 125 3.58 12.50 -16.43
CA ASN A 125 3.17 13.71 -15.72
C ASN A 125 4.37 14.27 -14.94
N ASP A 126 4.21 15.44 -14.32
CA ASP A 126 5.27 16.13 -13.60
C ASP A 126 5.94 15.28 -12.49
N MET A 127 5.24 14.27 -11.96
CA MET A 127 5.79 13.35 -10.95
C MET A 127 6.53 12.16 -11.58
N THR A 128 6.17 11.76 -12.79
CA THR A 128 6.73 10.58 -13.45
C THR A 128 7.76 10.90 -14.53
N ASP A 129 7.82 12.17 -15.00
CA ASP A 129 8.67 12.61 -16.13
C ASP A 129 10.17 12.55 -15.82
N SER A 130 10.56 12.67 -14.55
CA SER A 130 11.96 12.61 -14.11
C SER A 130 12.41 11.23 -13.62
N ARG A 131 11.52 10.26 -13.54
CA ARG A 131 11.75 8.94 -12.96
C ARG A 131 11.25 7.86 -13.91
N GLN A 132 12.15 7.21 -14.62
CA GLN A 132 11.88 5.85 -15.03
C GLN A 132 11.72 5.04 -13.74
N LEU A 133 10.49 4.92 -13.27
CA LEU A 133 10.15 3.93 -12.27
C LEU A 133 10.46 2.58 -12.90
N PHE A 134 11.63 2.06 -12.61
CA PHE A 134 11.95 0.67 -12.86
C PHE A 134 10.95 -0.14 -12.04
N CYS A 135 9.95 -0.69 -12.69
CA CYS A 135 9.34 -1.91 -12.21
C CYS A 135 10.42 -2.97 -12.30
N ASP A 136 11.27 -3.05 -11.26
CA ASP A 136 12.22 -4.15 -11.17
C ASP A 136 11.39 -5.43 -11.00
N HIS A 137 11.74 -6.45 -11.76
CA HIS A 137 10.98 -7.68 -11.98
C HIS A 137 10.90 -8.61 -10.77
N THR A 138 11.03 -8.08 -9.57
CA THR A 138 10.87 -8.82 -8.30
C THR A 138 9.60 -8.44 -7.57
N ILE A 139 8.47 -8.36 -8.30
CA ILE A 139 7.18 -8.19 -7.65
C ILE A 139 6.79 -9.55 -7.09
N ASP A 140 6.68 -9.63 -5.77
CA ASP A 140 6.02 -10.71 -5.07
C ASP A 140 4.62 -10.90 -5.68
N PRO A 141 4.25 -12.11 -6.17
CA PRO A 141 3.00 -12.33 -6.89
C PRO A 141 1.71 -12.11 -6.06
N GLY A 142 1.84 -11.59 -4.85
CA GLY A 142 0.74 -11.28 -3.94
C GLY A 142 0.27 -9.83 -3.92
N ILE A 143 0.97 -8.89 -4.57
CA ILE A 143 0.63 -7.46 -4.44
C ILE A 143 0.06 -6.92 -5.75
N ASN A 144 -1.25 -6.71 -5.78
CA ASN A 144 -1.90 -5.95 -6.84
C ASN A 144 -1.89 -4.47 -6.47
N CYS A 145 -1.09 -3.66 -7.17
CA CYS A 145 -1.18 -2.21 -7.06
C CYS A 145 -2.43 -1.74 -7.78
N ILE A 146 -3.40 -1.21 -7.06
CA ILE A 146 -4.55 -0.51 -7.65
C ILE A 146 -4.22 0.97 -7.65
N TRP A 147 -4.02 1.54 -8.85
CA TRP A 147 -3.91 2.98 -9.05
C TRP A 147 -5.17 3.49 -9.74
N ARG A 148 -5.75 4.51 -9.20
CA ARG A 148 -6.67 5.43 -9.88
C ARG A 148 -6.18 6.84 -9.74
#